data_901aceba9b7c899572218381f44709e4
#
_entry.id   901aceba9b7c899572218381f44709e4
#
_cell.length_a   1.000
_cell.length_b   1.000
_cell.length_c   1.000
_cell.angle_alpha   90.00
_cell.angle_beta   90.00
_cell.angle_gamma   90.00
#
_symmetry.space_group_name_H-M   'P 1'
#
loop_
_entity.id
_entity.type
_entity.pdbx_description
1 polymer ?
#
loop_
_entity_poly.entity_id
_entity_poly.type
_entity_poly.pdbx_seq_one_letter_code
_entity_poly.pdbx_strand_id
1 'polypeptide(L)'
;MNDFSDESNPEQARKETLAIYEKLGLPAEPFKNVQYYYPYSIPKTRHWNTYMTPEEVEDNIKKKKAKKFKYIYKYDKENLDLMFANIDDSTQTMESIISYIMSGQGKFNQVNDWQEFLEAVKEKCSTESSGKDKEIPVASWRKFYRIINKSITDNKIFARDIRESDGEIRIGDAMKYIKKNEVHVIDIAKLSEDKQAYVFGDAIRTIYDLQLGQYAGEEGVNPPSRIVIFIDELNKYASKETPKNSPILRQVLDVAERGRSLGVVLFAAEQFRSAIHDRVTGNCSTHAYGRTNSIEVTKSDYKSIPSVYKTMMTRLKQGEYIIQNPVFRSLLSIKFPKPIYKQFK
;
A
#
# COMPACT_ATOMS: atom_id res chain seq x y z
N MET A 1 14.42 0.05 21.13
CA MET A 1 13.47 0.13 22.25
C MET A 1 13.15 1.58 22.52
N ASN A 2 11.91 1.87 22.91
CA ASN A 2 11.54 3.18 23.44
C ASN A 2 12.42 3.48 24.66
N ASP A 3 12.98 4.68 24.73
CA ASP A 3 13.84 5.12 25.85
C ASP A 3 13.01 5.73 27.00
N PHE A 4 11.71 5.94 26.79
CA PHE A 4 10.80 6.58 27.74
C PHE A 4 11.23 7.99 28.16
N SER A 5 12.00 8.68 27.33
CA SER A 5 12.58 10.00 27.64
C SER A 5 11.56 11.09 27.98
N ASP A 6 10.30 10.92 27.52
CA ASP A 6 9.20 11.84 27.78
C ASP A 6 8.52 11.60 29.16
N GLU A 7 8.97 10.58 29.91
CA GLU A 7 8.43 10.26 31.23
C GLU A 7 9.22 10.95 32.37
N SER A 8 8.52 11.27 33.44
CA SER A 8 9.14 11.86 34.63
C SER A 8 10.16 10.94 35.30
N ASN A 9 9.99 9.61 35.16
CA ASN A 9 10.92 8.58 35.60
C ASN A 9 11.01 7.48 34.54
N PRO A 10 11.94 7.61 33.57
CA PRO A 10 12.07 6.67 32.45
C PRO A 10 12.34 5.22 32.84
N GLU A 11 13.16 5.00 33.86
CA GLU A 11 13.49 3.63 34.31
C GLU A 11 12.30 2.93 34.95
N GLN A 12 11.55 3.63 35.77
CA GLN A 12 10.36 3.09 36.42
C GLN A 12 9.27 2.81 35.37
N ALA A 13 9.02 3.74 34.44
CA ALA A 13 8.07 3.57 33.34
C ALA A 13 8.41 2.36 32.45
N ARG A 14 9.70 2.15 32.19
CA ARG A 14 10.18 0.99 31.44
C ARG A 14 9.92 -0.32 32.19
N LYS A 15 10.24 -0.38 33.49
CA LYS A 15 10.00 -1.58 34.32
C LYS A 15 8.52 -1.93 34.38
N GLU A 16 7.66 -0.95 34.61
CA GLU A 16 6.21 -1.14 34.66
C GLU A 16 5.66 -1.63 33.30
N THR A 17 6.12 -1.04 32.19
CA THR A 17 5.69 -1.46 30.86
C THR A 17 6.13 -2.90 30.58
N LEU A 18 7.36 -3.28 30.87
CA LEU A 18 7.86 -4.66 30.69
C LEU A 18 7.09 -5.67 31.52
N ALA A 19 6.76 -5.34 32.78
CA ALA A 19 5.94 -6.19 33.63
C ALA A 19 4.51 -6.40 33.06
N ILE A 20 3.94 -5.39 32.40
CA ILE A 20 2.65 -5.53 31.70
C ILE A 20 2.78 -6.47 30.50
N TYR A 21 3.84 -6.33 29.68
CA TYR A 21 4.10 -7.24 28.55
C TYR A 21 4.24 -8.69 29.01
N GLU A 22 5.00 -8.92 30.08
CA GLU A 22 5.17 -10.26 30.67
C GLU A 22 3.82 -10.82 31.15
N LYS A 23 3.04 -10.04 31.91
CA LYS A 23 1.71 -10.44 32.37
C LYS A 23 0.74 -10.78 31.23
N LEU A 24 0.86 -10.12 30.08
CA LEU A 24 0.04 -10.36 28.89
C LEU A 24 0.62 -11.48 28.00
N GLY A 25 1.79 -12.04 28.33
CA GLY A 25 2.47 -13.01 27.49
C GLY A 25 2.96 -12.44 26.15
N LEU A 26 3.19 -11.13 26.09
CA LEU A 26 3.66 -10.46 24.88
C LEU A 26 5.19 -10.38 24.88
N PRO A 27 5.84 -10.71 23.74
CA PRO A 27 7.29 -10.56 23.64
C PRO A 27 7.69 -9.08 23.63
N ALA A 28 8.65 -8.72 24.48
CA ALA A 28 9.24 -7.39 24.56
C ALA A 28 10.53 -7.29 23.75
N GLU A 29 10.54 -7.82 22.55
CA GLU A 29 11.69 -7.86 21.64
C GLU A 29 11.31 -7.32 20.25
N PRO A 30 12.29 -6.84 19.46
CA PRO A 30 12.03 -6.38 18.09
C PRO A 30 11.63 -7.55 17.19
N PHE A 31 10.91 -7.23 16.13
CA PHE A 31 10.65 -8.20 15.07
C PHE A 31 11.96 -8.72 14.48
N LYS A 32 12.01 -10.03 14.23
CA LYS A 32 13.10 -10.72 13.53
C LYS A 32 12.75 -10.78 12.03
N ASN A 33 13.78 -10.93 11.19
CA ASN A 33 13.61 -11.07 9.73
C ASN A 33 12.84 -9.91 9.09
N VAL A 34 13.19 -8.68 9.44
CA VAL A 34 12.60 -7.48 8.84
C VAL A 34 13.38 -7.10 7.60
N GLN A 35 12.68 -7.02 6.46
CA GLN A 35 13.20 -6.54 5.20
C GLN A 35 12.55 -5.22 4.82
N TYR A 36 13.36 -4.18 4.61
CA TYR A 36 12.90 -2.86 4.15
C TYR A 36 13.03 -2.75 2.62
N TYR A 37 12.11 -2.03 2.01
CA TYR A 37 12.12 -1.69 0.58
C TYR A 37 12.00 -0.19 0.43
N TYR A 38 13.09 0.46 0.05
CA TYR A 38 13.13 1.89 -0.21
C TYR A 38 12.91 2.17 -1.69
N PRO A 39 12.20 3.25 -2.09
CA PRO A 39 12.13 3.64 -3.47
C PRO A 39 13.53 3.96 -4.00
N TYR A 40 13.86 3.54 -5.21
CA TYR A 40 15.10 3.95 -5.83
C TYR A 40 15.22 5.48 -5.83
N SER A 41 16.35 5.97 -5.36
CA SER A 41 16.55 7.38 -5.06
C SER A 41 17.95 7.81 -5.45
N ILE A 42 18.10 9.07 -5.87
CA ILE A 42 19.39 9.66 -6.20
C ILE A 42 19.73 10.67 -5.09
N PRO A 43 20.81 10.44 -4.32
CA PRO A 43 21.20 11.32 -3.24
C PRO A 43 21.40 12.77 -3.68
N LYS A 44 21.07 13.73 -2.81
CA LYS A 44 21.23 15.16 -3.01
C LYS A 44 20.46 15.73 -4.22
N THR A 45 19.39 15.05 -4.66
CA THR A 45 18.50 15.51 -5.73
C THR A 45 17.05 15.54 -5.27
N ARG A 46 16.16 16.17 -6.08
CA ARG A 46 14.71 16.12 -5.88
C ARG A 46 14.12 14.70 -5.95
N HIS A 47 14.89 13.74 -6.42
CA HIS A 47 14.52 12.32 -6.53
C HIS A 47 14.98 11.49 -5.32
N TRP A 48 15.19 12.13 -4.17
CA TRP A 48 15.36 11.42 -2.90
C TRP A 48 13.98 11.13 -2.29
N ASN A 49 13.55 9.89 -2.39
CA ASN A 49 12.16 9.46 -2.21
C ASN A 49 11.88 8.80 -0.84
N THR A 50 12.77 8.94 0.11
CA THR A 50 12.60 8.44 1.49
C THR A 50 12.99 9.51 2.51
N TYR A 51 12.48 9.41 3.72
CA TYR A 51 12.88 10.28 4.84
C TYR A 51 14.18 9.82 5.51
N MET A 52 14.63 8.58 5.23
CA MET A 52 15.92 8.09 5.70
C MET A 52 17.07 8.85 5.03
N THR A 53 18.19 9.00 5.73
CA THR A 53 19.39 9.61 5.13
C THR A 53 20.05 8.65 4.14
N PRO A 54 20.85 9.13 3.17
CA PRO A 54 21.58 8.26 2.25
C PRO A 54 22.48 7.26 2.96
N GLU A 55 23.11 7.68 4.04
CA GLU A 55 24.02 6.86 4.86
C GLU A 55 23.27 5.72 5.55
N GLU A 56 22.09 5.99 6.11
CA GLU A 56 21.23 4.97 6.72
C GLU A 56 20.71 3.96 5.70
N VAL A 57 20.29 4.42 4.53
CA VAL A 57 19.83 3.54 3.44
C VAL A 57 20.96 2.60 3.00
N GLU A 58 22.17 3.15 2.74
CA GLU A 58 23.32 2.35 2.30
C GLU A 58 23.80 1.38 3.40
N ASP A 59 23.80 1.78 4.67
CA ASP A 59 24.13 0.90 5.79
C ASP A 59 23.14 -0.28 5.90
N ASN A 60 21.85 -0.02 5.77
CA ASN A 60 20.83 -1.06 5.78
C ASN A 60 20.98 -2.04 4.58
N ILE A 61 21.35 -1.54 3.40
CA ILE A 61 21.61 -2.39 2.22
C ILE A 61 22.86 -3.25 2.45
N LYS A 62 23.97 -2.68 2.93
CA LYS A 62 25.20 -3.43 3.27
C LYS A 62 24.93 -4.52 4.30
N LYS A 63 24.07 -4.27 5.27
CA LYS A 63 23.61 -5.23 6.27
C LYS A 63 22.58 -6.23 5.75
N LYS A 64 22.22 -6.18 4.47
CA LYS A 64 21.20 -7.01 3.83
C LYS A 64 19.79 -6.89 4.47
N LYS A 65 19.54 -5.78 5.16
CA LYS A 65 18.25 -5.46 5.79
C LYS A 65 17.32 -4.64 4.90
N ALA A 66 17.85 -4.06 3.83
CA ALA A 66 17.08 -3.26 2.91
C ALA A 66 17.42 -3.55 1.44
N LYS A 67 16.48 -3.24 0.57
CA LYS A 67 16.65 -3.23 -0.88
C LYS A 67 16.04 -1.94 -1.46
N LYS A 68 16.49 -1.54 -2.67
CA LYS A 68 15.92 -0.42 -3.42
C LYS A 68 14.97 -0.97 -4.48
N PHE A 69 13.74 -0.52 -4.52
CA PHE A 69 12.83 -1.01 -5.54
C PHE A 69 12.74 -0.11 -6.77
N LYS A 70 12.58 -0.78 -7.92
CA LYS A 70 12.35 -0.21 -9.24
C LYS A 70 11.26 -0.96 -9.98
N TYR A 71 10.77 -0.36 -11.04
CA TYR A 71 9.81 -0.93 -11.97
C TYR A 71 10.39 -0.96 -13.38
N ILE A 72 10.28 -2.11 -14.05
CA ILE A 72 10.83 -2.37 -15.39
C ILE A 72 9.68 -2.64 -16.34
N TYR A 73 9.57 -1.90 -17.45
CA TYR A 73 8.46 -2.01 -18.39
C TYR A 73 8.13 -3.45 -18.78
N LYS A 74 9.15 -4.22 -19.14
CA LYS A 74 8.99 -5.62 -19.59
C LYS A 74 8.16 -6.48 -18.64
N TYR A 75 8.29 -6.25 -17.33
CA TYR A 75 7.66 -7.05 -16.29
C TYR A 75 6.49 -6.33 -15.60
N ASP A 76 6.49 -5.00 -15.61
CA ASP A 76 5.55 -4.18 -14.84
C ASP A 76 4.49 -3.50 -15.71
N LYS A 77 4.48 -3.74 -17.05
CA LYS A 77 3.47 -3.21 -17.97
C LYS A 77 2.05 -3.67 -17.63
N GLU A 78 1.90 -4.83 -17.02
CA GLU A 78 0.61 -5.37 -16.56
C GLU A 78 -0.03 -4.52 -15.46
N ASN A 79 0.77 -3.68 -14.80
CA ASN A 79 0.35 -2.74 -13.78
C ASN A 79 0.05 -1.32 -14.33
N LEU A 80 -0.03 -1.14 -15.65
CA LEU A 80 -0.32 0.18 -16.25
C LEU A 80 -1.65 0.77 -15.78
N ASP A 81 -2.65 -0.05 -15.50
CA ASP A 81 -3.94 0.37 -14.97
C ASP A 81 -3.82 1.09 -13.61
N LEU A 82 -2.84 0.74 -12.80
CA LEU A 82 -2.59 1.38 -11.49
C LEU A 82 -2.17 2.85 -11.62
N MET A 83 -1.60 3.27 -12.77
CA MET A 83 -1.28 4.68 -13.03
C MET A 83 -2.53 5.55 -13.18
N PHE A 84 -3.69 4.94 -13.39
CA PHE A 84 -4.99 5.58 -13.57
C PHE A 84 -5.93 5.39 -12.37
N ALA A 85 -5.43 4.88 -11.26
CA ALA A 85 -6.22 4.51 -10.09
C ALA A 85 -7.08 5.66 -9.52
N ASN A 86 -6.58 6.89 -9.62
CA ASN A 86 -7.23 8.10 -9.15
C ASN A 86 -7.91 8.90 -10.29
N ILE A 87 -8.05 8.29 -11.47
CA ILE A 87 -8.67 8.94 -12.64
C ILE A 87 -10.06 8.36 -12.83
N ASP A 88 -11.06 9.22 -12.86
CA ASP A 88 -12.41 8.81 -13.29
C ASP A 88 -12.38 8.54 -14.80
N ASP A 89 -12.53 7.27 -15.16
CA ASP A 89 -12.63 6.75 -16.54
C ASP A 89 -14.00 6.11 -16.76
N SER A 90 -15.05 6.86 -16.53
CA SER A 90 -16.44 6.42 -16.67
C SER A 90 -16.76 5.88 -18.09
N THR A 91 -15.99 6.30 -19.08
CA THR A 91 -16.11 5.85 -20.49
C THR A 91 -15.23 4.64 -20.80
N GLN A 92 -14.46 4.13 -19.85
CA GLN A 92 -13.52 3.02 -20.02
C GLN A 92 -12.49 3.24 -21.16
N THR A 93 -12.19 4.50 -21.44
CA THR A 93 -11.28 4.86 -22.55
C THR A 93 -9.82 4.51 -22.20
N MET A 94 -9.43 4.71 -20.96
CA MET A 94 -8.07 4.35 -20.51
C MET A 94 -7.90 2.82 -20.51
N GLU A 95 -8.91 2.09 -20.07
CA GLU A 95 -8.92 0.62 -20.10
C GLU A 95 -8.83 0.09 -21.55
N SER A 96 -9.53 0.71 -22.50
CA SER A 96 -9.44 0.37 -23.93
C SER A 96 -8.05 0.59 -24.50
N ILE A 97 -7.37 1.70 -24.13
CA ILE A 97 -5.98 1.97 -24.53
C ILE A 97 -5.03 0.92 -23.91
N ILE A 98 -5.17 0.60 -22.63
CA ILE A 98 -4.34 -0.41 -21.98
C ILE A 98 -4.54 -1.76 -22.65
N SER A 99 -5.76 -2.18 -22.95
CA SER A 99 -6.06 -3.41 -23.68
C SER A 99 -5.41 -3.44 -25.05
N TYR A 100 -5.44 -2.32 -25.80
CA TYR A 100 -4.74 -2.18 -27.07
C TYR A 100 -3.23 -2.36 -26.94
N ILE A 101 -2.62 -1.75 -25.90
CA ILE A 101 -1.18 -1.89 -25.62
C ILE A 101 -0.83 -3.33 -25.25
N MET A 102 -1.61 -3.95 -24.37
CA MET A 102 -1.38 -5.30 -23.88
C MET A 102 -1.53 -6.37 -24.96
N SER A 103 -2.40 -6.14 -25.94
CA SER A 103 -2.52 -7.01 -27.12
C SER A 103 -1.32 -6.95 -28.07
N GLY A 104 -0.34 -6.07 -27.83
CA GLY A 104 0.86 -5.92 -28.62
C GLY A 104 0.61 -5.36 -30.02
N GLN A 105 -0.49 -4.65 -30.24
CA GLN A 105 -0.80 -4.09 -31.55
C GLN A 105 0.17 -2.98 -31.94
N GLY A 106 0.45 -2.87 -33.23
CA GLY A 106 1.36 -1.86 -33.77
C GLY A 106 2.79 -2.06 -33.26
N LYS A 107 3.41 -0.98 -32.76
CA LYS A 107 4.77 -0.99 -32.23
C LYS A 107 4.89 -1.53 -30.81
N PHE A 108 3.78 -1.74 -30.10
CA PHE A 108 3.82 -2.11 -28.67
C PHE A 108 4.37 -3.51 -28.40
N ASN A 109 4.43 -4.38 -29.41
CA ASN A 109 5.09 -5.69 -29.32
C ASN A 109 6.62 -5.61 -29.29
N GLN A 110 7.22 -4.47 -29.69
CA GLN A 110 8.66 -4.26 -29.78
C GLN A 110 9.21 -3.39 -28.64
N VAL A 111 8.32 -2.88 -27.78
CA VAL A 111 8.68 -1.99 -26.66
C VAL A 111 9.33 -2.80 -25.53
N ASN A 112 10.51 -2.40 -25.10
CA ASN A 112 11.30 -3.09 -24.08
C ASN A 112 11.49 -2.26 -22.80
N ASP A 113 11.41 -0.93 -22.89
CA ASP A 113 11.60 -0.06 -21.74
C ASP A 113 10.57 1.09 -21.69
N TRP A 114 10.56 1.81 -20.58
CA TRP A 114 9.61 2.91 -20.34
C TRP A 114 9.79 4.07 -21.31
N GLN A 115 10.99 4.31 -21.82
CA GLN A 115 11.26 5.40 -22.77
C GLN A 115 10.67 5.05 -24.15
N GLU A 116 10.95 3.84 -24.64
CA GLU A 116 10.37 3.33 -25.88
C GLU A 116 8.84 3.30 -25.80
N PHE A 117 8.29 2.94 -24.63
CA PHE A 117 6.85 2.97 -24.38
C PHE A 117 6.26 4.38 -24.54
N LEU A 118 6.89 5.38 -23.90
CA LEU A 118 6.44 6.76 -24.03
C LEU A 118 6.51 7.26 -25.47
N GLU A 119 7.53 6.89 -26.22
CA GLU A 119 7.69 7.25 -27.62
C GLU A 119 6.60 6.61 -28.49
N ALA A 120 6.31 5.31 -28.30
CA ALA A 120 5.25 4.60 -29.00
C ALA A 120 3.86 5.21 -28.74
N VAL A 121 3.58 5.59 -27.48
CA VAL A 121 2.32 6.28 -27.14
C VAL A 121 2.28 7.69 -27.74
N LYS A 122 3.40 8.42 -27.73
CA LYS A 122 3.49 9.77 -28.28
C LYS A 122 3.18 9.78 -29.79
N GLU A 123 3.62 8.77 -30.53
CA GLU A 123 3.28 8.62 -31.96
C GLU A 123 1.76 8.52 -32.19
N LYS A 124 1.02 7.83 -31.31
CA LYS A 124 -0.45 7.75 -31.37
C LYS A 124 -1.15 9.09 -31.09
N CYS A 125 -0.46 10.07 -30.55
CA CYS A 125 -0.98 11.42 -30.28
C CYS A 125 -1.01 12.33 -31.52
N SER A 126 -0.44 11.93 -32.67
CA SER A 126 -0.47 12.68 -33.92
C SER A 126 -1.68 12.35 -34.76
N THR A 127 -2.19 13.34 -35.51
CA THR A 127 -3.35 13.16 -36.39
C THR A 127 -3.01 12.31 -37.62
N GLU A 128 -1.76 12.28 -38.03
CA GLU A 128 -1.29 11.48 -39.19
C GLU A 128 -1.28 9.99 -38.92
N SER A 129 -0.95 9.60 -37.70
CA SER A 129 -0.95 8.18 -37.29
C SER A 129 -2.35 7.66 -36.91
N SER A 130 -3.26 8.54 -36.51
CA SER A 130 -4.62 8.17 -36.07
C SER A 130 -5.57 7.79 -37.21
N GLY A 131 -5.24 8.12 -38.44
CA GLY A 131 -6.08 7.76 -39.60
C GLY A 131 -6.22 6.25 -39.84
N LYS A 132 -5.41 5.43 -39.19
CA LYS A 132 -5.44 3.96 -39.26
C LYS A 132 -6.09 3.29 -38.05
N ASP A 133 -6.12 3.95 -36.87
CA ASP A 133 -6.74 3.45 -35.64
C ASP A 133 -8.08 4.18 -35.41
N LYS A 134 -9.12 3.72 -36.12
CA LYS A 134 -10.45 4.35 -36.06
C LYS A 134 -11.16 4.15 -34.73
N GLU A 135 -10.68 3.26 -33.87
CA GLU A 135 -11.41 2.84 -32.65
C GLU A 135 -11.15 3.74 -31.44
N ILE A 136 -9.93 4.30 -31.33
CA ILE A 136 -9.56 5.12 -30.17
C ILE A 136 -9.24 6.55 -30.61
N PRO A 137 -9.98 7.56 -30.10
CA PRO A 137 -9.75 8.95 -30.49
C PRO A 137 -8.38 9.49 -30.08
N VAL A 138 -7.75 10.32 -30.92
CA VAL A 138 -6.44 10.97 -30.63
C VAL A 138 -6.48 11.75 -29.31
N ALA A 139 -7.58 12.38 -28.97
CA ALA A 139 -7.75 13.10 -27.71
C ALA A 139 -7.57 12.18 -26.50
N SER A 140 -8.02 10.93 -26.61
CA SER A 140 -7.86 9.90 -25.57
C SER A 140 -6.40 9.49 -25.43
N TRP A 141 -5.70 9.27 -26.54
CA TRP A 141 -4.25 9.00 -26.54
C TRP A 141 -3.46 10.16 -25.93
N ARG A 142 -3.82 11.41 -26.21
CA ARG A 142 -3.19 12.60 -25.62
C ARG A 142 -3.46 12.68 -24.11
N LYS A 143 -4.66 12.35 -23.63
CA LYS A 143 -4.97 12.27 -22.20
C LYS A 143 -4.12 11.18 -21.53
N PHE A 144 -4.11 9.98 -22.12
CA PHE A 144 -3.33 8.85 -21.65
C PHE A 144 -1.83 9.22 -21.57
N TYR A 145 -1.26 9.74 -22.66
CA TYR A 145 0.16 10.15 -22.70
C TYR A 145 0.53 11.14 -21.60
N ARG A 146 -0.30 12.17 -21.36
CA ARG A 146 0.00 13.17 -20.32
C ARG A 146 0.10 12.54 -18.93
N ILE A 147 -0.77 11.57 -18.62
CA ILE A 147 -0.80 10.90 -17.32
C ILE A 147 0.45 10.03 -17.16
N ILE A 148 0.69 9.11 -18.09
CA ILE A 148 1.83 8.18 -18.01
C ILE A 148 3.18 8.91 -18.10
N ASN A 149 3.31 9.92 -18.95
CA ASN A 149 4.54 10.69 -19.07
C ASN A 149 4.88 11.37 -17.76
N LYS A 150 3.91 12.00 -17.09
CA LYS A 150 4.11 12.60 -15.76
C LYS A 150 4.54 11.53 -14.75
N SER A 151 3.85 10.41 -14.68
CA SER A 151 4.13 9.34 -13.70
C SER A 151 5.52 8.74 -13.89
N ILE A 152 5.91 8.46 -15.14
CA ILE A 152 7.18 7.77 -15.46
C ILE A 152 8.37 8.73 -15.40
N THR A 153 8.28 9.94 -15.96
CA THR A 153 9.44 10.84 -16.08
C THR A 153 9.76 11.60 -14.80
N ASP A 154 8.78 11.81 -13.95
CA ASP A 154 8.92 12.57 -12.69
C ASP A 154 9.64 11.79 -11.58
N ASN A 155 9.87 10.49 -11.75
CA ASN A 155 10.51 9.68 -10.73
C ASN A 155 11.45 8.63 -11.33
N LYS A 156 12.49 8.26 -10.59
CA LYS A 156 13.51 7.29 -11.01
C LYS A 156 13.22 5.85 -10.60
N ILE A 157 12.09 5.59 -9.97
CA ILE A 157 11.63 4.20 -9.70
C ILE A 157 11.27 3.48 -11.01
N PHE A 158 10.82 4.19 -12.05
CA PHE A 158 10.63 3.63 -13.39
C PHE A 158 11.97 3.63 -14.13
N ALA A 159 12.56 2.45 -14.30
CA ALA A 159 13.93 2.29 -14.77
C ALA A 159 14.00 1.33 -15.95
N ARG A 160 15.16 1.28 -16.59
CA ARG A 160 15.44 0.38 -17.70
C ARG A 160 15.85 -1.00 -17.23
N ASP A 161 16.59 -1.05 -16.12
CA ASP A 161 17.18 -2.28 -15.59
C ASP A 161 17.14 -2.34 -14.06
N ILE A 162 17.36 -3.52 -13.53
CA ILE A 162 17.56 -3.81 -12.11
C ILE A 162 18.95 -4.42 -11.94
N ARG A 163 19.69 -3.93 -10.95
CA ARG A 163 21.01 -4.43 -10.59
C ARG A 163 20.94 -5.07 -9.20
N GLU A 164 20.74 -6.37 -9.18
CA GLU A 164 20.64 -7.12 -7.93
C GLU A 164 21.92 -7.00 -7.08
N SER A 165 23.10 -6.87 -7.71
CA SER A 165 24.37 -6.59 -7.03
C SER A 165 24.33 -5.32 -6.19
N ASP A 166 23.52 -4.33 -6.58
CA ASP A 166 23.38 -3.03 -5.94
C ASP A 166 22.21 -3.03 -4.92
N GLY A 167 21.66 -4.19 -4.61
CA GLY A 167 20.52 -4.35 -3.71
C GLY A 167 19.20 -3.87 -4.32
N GLU A 168 19.06 -3.90 -5.65
CA GLU A 168 17.82 -3.49 -6.32
C GLU A 168 16.87 -4.67 -6.54
N ILE A 169 15.56 -4.42 -6.54
CA ILE A 169 14.51 -5.43 -6.70
C ILE A 169 13.24 -4.81 -7.29
N ARG A 170 12.34 -5.62 -7.83
CA ARG A 170 10.94 -5.26 -8.10
C ARG A 170 10.07 -5.59 -6.89
N ILE A 171 9.04 -4.77 -6.62
CA ILE A 171 8.11 -5.04 -5.51
C ILE A 171 7.33 -6.34 -5.78
N GLY A 172 6.87 -6.57 -7.00
CA GLY A 172 6.20 -7.81 -7.36
C GLY A 172 7.06 -9.05 -7.03
N ASP A 173 8.36 -9.03 -7.38
CA ASP A 173 9.26 -10.15 -7.03
C ASP A 173 9.44 -10.27 -5.51
N ALA A 174 9.60 -9.16 -4.80
CA ALA A 174 9.72 -9.18 -3.35
C ALA A 174 8.49 -9.79 -2.66
N MET A 175 7.29 -9.46 -3.13
CA MET A 175 6.04 -9.96 -2.55
C MET A 175 5.74 -11.40 -2.95
N LYS A 176 6.16 -11.83 -4.15
CA LYS A 176 6.00 -13.20 -4.63
C LYS A 176 6.77 -14.23 -3.79
N TYR A 177 7.95 -13.85 -3.29
CA TYR A 177 8.84 -14.73 -2.53
C TYR A 177 8.78 -14.53 -1.00
N ILE A 178 7.69 -13.97 -0.48
CA ILE A 178 7.43 -13.84 0.96
C ILE A 178 7.44 -15.21 1.65
N LYS A 179 8.14 -15.31 2.78
CA LYS A 179 8.21 -16.53 3.59
C LYS A 179 7.54 -16.34 4.95
N LYS A 180 7.28 -17.47 5.60
CA LYS A 180 6.74 -17.47 6.96
C LYS A 180 7.70 -16.78 7.94
N ASN A 181 7.14 -16.00 8.87
CA ASN A 181 7.86 -15.26 9.91
C ASN A 181 8.78 -14.14 9.36
N GLU A 182 8.51 -13.61 8.19
CA GLU A 182 9.14 -12.41 7.66
C GLU A 182 8.24 -11.19 7.85
N VAL A 183 8.85 -10.02 7.97
CA VAL A 183 8.19 -8.73 7.99
C VAL A 183 8.75 -7.90 6.85
N HIS A 184 7.89 -7.49 5.92
CA HIS A 184 8.24 -6.69 4.77
C HIS A 184 7.71 -5.27 4.97
N VAL A 185 8.58 -4.27 4.92
CA VAL A 185 8.25 -2.86 5.09
C VAL A 185 8.53 -2.11 3.81
N ILE A 186 7.49 -1.65 3.12
CA ILE A 186 7.60 -0.89 1.88
C ILE A 186 7.46 0.59 2.22
N ASP A 187 8.54 1.36 2.06
CA ASP A 187 8.53 2.80 2.29
C ASP A 187 7.99 3.54 1.07
N ILE A 188 6.84 4.14 1.21
CA ILE A 188 6.19 4.95 0.18
C ILE A 188 5.87 6.37 0.65
N ALA A 189 6.24 6.70 1.89
CA ALA A 189 5.77 7.91 2.59
C ALA A 189 6.13 9.22 1.87
N LYS A 190 7.25 9.26 1.15
CA LYS A 190 7.72 10.46 0.43
C LYS A 190 7.41 10.45 -1.07
N LEU A 191 6.81 9.39 -1.57
CA LEU A 191 6.34 9.33 -2.95
C LEU A 191 5.09 10.20 -3.12
N SER A 192 4.84 10.70 -4.33
CA SER A 192 3.57 11.35 -4.67
C SER A 192 2.41 10.34 -4.63
N GLU A 193 1.19 10.82 -4.38
CA GLU A 193 0.00 9.97 -4.18
C GLU A 193 -0.24 8.97 -5.32
N ASP A 194 -0.02 9.37 -6.57
CA ASP A 194 -0.12 8.50 -7.74
C ASP A 194 0.88 7.34 -7.69
N LYS A 195 2.09 7.59 -7.20
CA LYS A 195 3.14 6.58 -7.05
C LYS A 195 2.94 5.72 -5.80
N GLN A 196 2.46 6.32 -4.71
CA GLN A 196 2.03 5.54 -3.54
C GLN A 196 0.96 4.53 -3.94
N ALA A 197 -0.04 4.99 -4.70
CA ALA A 197 -1.12 4.16 -5.21
C ALA A 197 -0.60 3.03 -6.14
N TYR A 198 0.34 3.34 -7.02
CA TYR A 198 0.95 2.35 -7.92
C TYR A 198 1.69 1.25 -7.15
N VAL A 199 2.58 1.63 -6.23
CA VAL A 199 3.37 0.69 -5.42
C VAL A 199 2.46 -0.17 -4.53
N PHE A 200 1.49 0.46 -3.88
CA PHE A 200 0.50 -0.22 -3.06
C PHE A 200 -0.31 -1.23 -3.87
N GLY A 201 -0.82 -0.81 -5.05
CA GLY A 201 -1.61 -1.67 -5.93
C GLY A 201 -0.81 -2.88 -6.43
N ASP A 202 0.46 -2.70 -6.83
CA ASP A 202 1.34 -3.79 -7.22
C ASP A 202 1.57 -4.79 -6.09
N ALA A 203 1.88 -4.31 -4.89
CA ALA A 203 2.09 -5.17 -3.73
C ALA A 203 0.83 -5.97 -3.35
N ILE A 204 -0.33 -5.33 -3.28
CA ILE A 204 -1.61 -5.99 -2.96
C ILE A 204 -2.00 -7.01 -4.03
N ARG A 205 -1.86 -6.65 -5.32
CA ARG A 205 -2.15 -7.54 -6.45
C ARG A 205 -1.28 -8.79 -6.36
N THR A 206 0.02 -8.62 -6.20
CA THR A 206 0.95 -9.75 -6.12
C THR A 206 0.65 -10.66 -4.92
N ILE A 207 0.36 -10.09 -3.74
CA ILE A 207 -0.02 -10.87 -2.55
C ILE A 207 -1.33 -11.64 -2.77
N TYR A 208 -2.31 -11.00 -3.40
CA TYR A 208 -3.59 -11.63 -3.70
C TYR A 208 -3.42 -12.79 -4.70
N ASP A 209 -2.68 -12.58 -5.79
CA ASP A 209 -2.39 -13.57 -6.81
C ASP A 209 -1.55 -14.73 -6.25
N LEU A 210 -0.61 -14.45 -5.36
CA LEU A 210 0.18 -15.45 -4.64
C LEU A 210 -0.74 -16.38 -3.83
N GLN A 211 -1.68 -15.83 -3.11
CA GLN A 211 -2.62 -16.61 -2.28
C GLN A 211 -3.71 -17.31 -3.11
N LEU A 212 -4.01 -16.81 -4.30
CA LEU A 212 -4.84 -17.50 -5.29
C LEU A 212 -4.13 -18.69 -5.96
N GLY A 213 -2.80 -18.82 -5.77
CA GLY A 213 -2.01 -19.88 -6.40
C GLY A 213 -1.65 -19.59 -7.86
N GLN A 214 -1.69 -18.34 -8.32
CA GLN A 214 -1.32 -17.97 -9.70
C GLN A 214 0.16 -18.27 -10.01
N TYR A 215 1.00 -18.34 -8.98
CA TYR A 215 2.43 -18.67 -9.08
C TYR A 215 2.74 -20.12 -8.65
N ALA A 216 1.71 -20.99 -8.59
CA ALA A 216 1.89 -22.39 -8.17
C ALA A 216 2.79 -23.15 -9.13
N GLY A 217 3.80 -23.84 -8.59
CA GLY A 217 4.79 -24.59 -9.37
C GLY A 217 6.00 -23.78 -9.84
N GLU A 218 6.03 -22.47 -9.63
CA GLU A 218 7.25 -21.69 -9.88
C GLU A 218 8.31 -21.99 -8.79
N GLU A 219 9.56 -22.12 -9.22
CA GLU A 219 10.67 -22.44 -8.34
C GLU A 219 10.85 -21.36 -7.23
N GLY A 220 10.97 -21.80 -5.99
CA GLY A 220 11.17 -20.92 -4.85
C GLY A 220 9.91 -20.25 -4.31
N VAL A 221 8.76 -20.38 -4.96
CA VAL A 221 7.47 -19.85 -4.49
C VAL A 221 6.84 -20.83 -3.50
N ASN A 222 6.71 -20.41 -2.26
CA ASN A 222 6.08 -21.18 -1.18
C ASN A 222 5.29 -20.24 -0.27
N PRO A 223 4.04 -19.90 -0.62
CA PRO A 223 3.26 -18.92 0.09
C PRO A 223 2.99 -19.34 1.54
N PRO A 224 3.13 -18.45 2.50
CA PRO A 224 2.73 -18.73 3.88
C PRO A 224 1.21 -18.89 3.94
N SER A 225 0.71 -19.70 4.88
CA SER A 225 -0.72 -19.93 5.05
C SER A 225 -1.53 -18.67 5.41
N ARG A 226 -0.86 -17.64 5.91
CA ARG A 226 -1.47 -16.33 6.22
C ARG A 226 -0.47 -15.22 5.96
N ILE A 227 -0.97 -14.15 5.35
CA ILE A 227 -0.25 -12.88 5.16
C ILE A 227 -1.07 -11.77 5.83
N VAL A 228 -0.43 -11.01 6.71
CA VAL A 228 -1.06 -9.87 7.38
C VAL A 228 -0.57 -8.59 6.71
N ILE A 229 -1.50 -7.78 6.22
CA ILE A 229 -1.22 -6.51 5.55
C ILE A 229 -1.65 -5.39 6.48
N PHE A 230 -0.71 -4.53 6.86
CA PHE A 230 -0.97 -3.31 7.62
C PHE A 230 -0.99 -2.11 6.68
N ILE A 231 -2.09 -1.36 6.69
CA ILE A 231 -2.26 -0.16 5.87
C ILE A 231 -2.58 1.01 6.81
N ASP A 232 -1.75 2.04 6.75
CA ASP A 232 -2.05 3.33 7.35
C ASP A 232 -2.74 4.24 6.33
N GLU A 233 -3.74 5.01 6.77
CA GLU A 233 -4.53 5.91 5.92
C GLU A 233 -5.21 5.19 4.72
N LEU A 234 -6.00 4.16 5.01
CA LEU A 234 -6.73 3.37 3.98
C LEU A 234 -7.61 4.23 3.07
N ASN A 235 -8.10 5.38 3.52
CA ASN A 235 -8.88 6.34 2.73
C ASN A 235 -8.16 6.80 1.45
N LYS A 236 -6.84 6.79 1.40
CA LYS A 236 -6.08 7.08 0.17
C LYS A 236 -6.36 6.11 -0.97
N TYR A 237 -6.79 4.89 -0.65
CA TYR A 237 -6.95 3.79 -1.61
C TYR A 237 -8.40 3.33 -1.76
N ALA A 238 -9.20 3.46 -0.72
CA ALA A 238 -10.56 2.94 -0.65
C ALA A 238 -11.51 3.89 0.09
N SER A 239 -11.55 5.16 -0.33
CA SER A 239 -12.54 6.13 0.17
C SER A 239 -13.88 6.00 -0.54
N LYS A 240 -14.94 6.61 0.01
CA LYS A 240 -16.24 6.77 -0.65
C LYS A 240 -16.16 7.60 -1.94
N GLU A 241 -15.13 8.44 -2.06
CA GLU A 241 -14.89 9.32 -3.21
C GLU A 241 -13.98 8.67 -4.27
N THR A 242 -13.38 7.53 -3.97
CA THR A 242 -12.54 6.81 -4.94
C THR A 242 -13.38 6.39 -6.14
N PRO A 243 -12.92 6.62 -7.39
CA PRO A 243 -13.65 6.23 -8.58
C PRO A 243 -14.04 4.74 -8.54
N LYS A 244 -15.29 4.42 -8.89
CA LYS A 244 -15.83 3.04 -8.84
C LYS A 244 -15.06 2.07 -9.73
N ASN A 245 -14.46 2.55 -10.80
CA ASN A 245 -13.64 1.81 -11.73
C ASN A 245 -12.14 1.77 -11.33
N SER A 246 -11.78 2.34 -10.18
CA SER A 246 -10.41 2.31 -9.70
C SER A 246 -9.91 0.87 -9.51
N PRO A 247 -8.80 0.47 -10.14
CA PRO A 247 -8.25 -0.88 -9.98
C PRO A 247 -7.81 -1.14 -8.54
N ILE A 248 -7.32 -0.12 -7.82
CA ILE A 248 -6.91 -0.25 -6.43
C ILE A 248 -8.12 -0.47 -5.51
N LEU A 249 -9.20 0.28 -5.72
CA LEU A 249 -10.43 0.06 -4.94
C LEU A 249 -10.93 -1.37 -5.13
N ARG A 250 -10.94 -1.88 -6.37
CA ARG A 250 -11.33 -3.28 -6.66
C ARG A 250 -10.46 -4.26 -5.89
N GLN A 251 -9.14 -4.10 -5.88
CA GLN A 251 -8.21 -4.97 -5.15
C GLN A 251 -8.43 -4.94 -3.63
N VAL A 252 -8.61 -3.74 -3.06
CA VAL A 252 -8.91 -3.61 -1.62
C VAL A 252 -10.24 -4.29 -1.27
N LEU A 253 -11.25 -4.16 -2.14
CA LEU A 253 -12.53 -4.83 -1.97
C LEU A 253 -12.40 -6.35 -2.06
N ASP A 254 -11.63 -6.88 -3.02
CA ASP A 254 -11.37 -8.31 -3.14
C ASP A 254 -10.68 -8.87 -1.89
N VAL A 255 -9.70 -8.15 -1.35
CA VAL A 255 -9.05 -8.54 -0.08
C VAL A 255 -10.01 -8.47 1.09
N ALA A 256 -10.83 -7.41 1.19
CA ALA A 256 -11.80 -7.26 2.29
C ALA A 256 -12.89 -8.35 2.26
N GLU A 257 -13.33 -8.76 1.07
CA GLU A 257 -14.43 -9.72 0.89
C GLU A 257 -13.96 -11.18 0.89
N ARG A 258 -12.80 -11.47 0.31
CA ARG A 258 -12.29 -12.84 0.09
C ARG A 258 -11.02 -13.16 0.88
N GLY A 259 -10.35 -12.17 1.45
CA GLY A 259 -9.06 -12.36 2.11
C GLY A 259 -9.09 -13.46 3.16
N ARG A 260 -10.19 -13.59 3.91
CA ARG A 260 -10.34 -14.66 4.92
C ARG A 260 -10.16 -16.06 4.34
N SER A 261 -10.77 -16.35 3.20
CA SER A 261 -10.66 -17.68 2.55
C SER A 261 -9.29 -17.91 1.92
N LEU A 262 -8.61 -16.83 1.53
CA LEU A 262 -7.28 -16.86 0.92
C LEU A 262 -6.14 -16.76 1.95
N GLY A 263 -6.45 -16.59 3.24
CA GLY A 263 -5.42 -16.38 4.26
C GLY A 263 -4.81 -14.98 4.27
N VAL A 264 -5.42 -14.00 3.61
CA VAL A 264 -5.01 -12.59 3.66
C VAL A 264 -5.80 -11.87 4.74
N VAL A 265 -5.11 -11.24 5.69
CA VAL A 265 -5.70 -10.49 6.80
C VAL A 265 -5.34 -9.02 6.64
N LEU A 266 -6.36 -8.17 6.51
CA LEU A 266 -6.20 -6.73 6.40
C LEU A 266 -6.34 -6.06 7.77
N PHE A 267 -5.30 -5.35 8.19
CA PHE A 267 -5.33 -4.38 9.29
C PHE A 267 -5.20 -2.98 8.70
N ALA A 268 -6.24 -2.17 8.85
CA ALA A 268 -6.25 -0.82 8.34
C ALA A 268 -6.41 0.18 9.48
N ALA A 269 -5.60 1.23 9.48
CA ALA A 269 -5.75 2.37 10.35
C ALA A 269 -6.34 3.54 9.59
N GLU A 270 -7.21 4.33 10.26
CA GLU A 270 -7.90 5.43 9.65
C GLU A 270 -8.29 6.49 10.69
N GLN A 271 -8.22 7.76 10.30
CA GLN A 271 -8.65 8.86 11.16
C GLN A 271 -10.16 9.07 11.14
N PHE A 272 -10.80 8.85 9.97
CA PHE A 272 -12.24 9.09 9.75
C PHE A 272 -12.88 7.83 9.15
N ARG A 273 -13.57 7.05 9.99
CA ARG A 273 -14.33 5.87 9.52
C ARG A 273 -15.33 6.25 8.41
N SER A 274 -15.96 7.43 8.54
CA SER A 274 -16.95 7.90 7.56
C SER A 274 -16.39 8.15 6.16
N ALA A 275 -15.07 8.28 6.03
CA ALA A 275 -14.40 8.44 4.73
C ALA A 275 -14.20 7.13 3.97
N ILE A 276 -14.20 5.98 4.65
CA ILE A 276 -13.91 4.68 4.07
C ILE A 276 -15.12 4.13 3.31
N HIS A 277 -14.86 3.47 2.20
CA HIS A 277 -15.87 2.79 1.39
C HIS A 277 -16.68 1.77 2.20
N ASP A 278 -18.01 1.81 2.10
CA ASP A 278 -18.93 1.03 2.96
C ASP A 278 -18.74 -0.48 2.86
N ARG A 279 -18.40 -1.01 1.67
CA ARG A 279 -18.11 -2.44 1.49
C ARG A 279 -16.84 -2.88 2.21
N VAL A 280 -15.85 -2.00 2.38
CA VAL A 280 -14.64 -2.32 3.16
C VAL A 280 -14.99 -2.37 4.65
N THR A 281 -15.61 -1.30 5.17
CA THR A 281 -15.99 -1.26 6.59
C THR A 281 -17.00 -2.34 6.97
N GLY A 282 -17.92 -2.68 6.06
CA GLY A 282 -18.93 -3.73 6.26
C GLY A 282 -18.36 -5.15 6.31
N ASN A 283 -17.23 -5.40 5.63
CA ASN A 283 -16.56 -6.71 5.63
C ASN A 283 -15.52 -6.86 6.76
N CYS A 284 -15.13 -5.75 7.43
CA CYS A 284 -14.29 -5.82 8.62
C CYS A 284 -15.09 -6.35 9.81
N SER A 285 -14.73 -7.52 10.32
CA SER A 285 -15.39 -8.12 11.49
C SER A 285 -15.01 -7.46 12.81
N THR A 286 -13.84 -6.85 12.89
CA THR A 286 -13.33 -6.18 14.10
C THR A 286 -13.13 -4.70 13.83
N HIS A 287 -13.68 -3.88 14.73
CA HIS A 287 -13.46 -2.44 14.74
C HIS A 287 -12.84 -2.02 16.06
N ALA A 288 -11.75 -1.29 16.00
CA ALA A 288 -11.09 -0.68 17.15
C ALA A 288 -11.27 0.84 17.07
N TYR A 289 -12.13 1.38 17.91
CA TYR A 289 -12.40 2.81 17.96
C TYR A 289 -11.49 3.47 18.98
N GLY A 290 -10.55 4.27 18.52
CA GLY A 290 -9.74 5.16 19.34
C GLY A 290 -10.46 6.46 19.66
N ARG A 291 -9.72 7.46 20.15
CA ARG A 291 -10.30 8.80 20.39
C ARG A 291 -10.82 9.39 19.08
N THR A 292 -12.12 9.62 19.03
CA THR A 292 -12.84 10.07 17.84
C THR A 292 -13.44 11.45 18.09
N ASN A 293 -13.38 12.34 17.11
CA ASN A 293 -13.93 13.69 17.18
C ASN A 293 -15.46 13.63 17.36
N SER A 294 -16.01 14.59 18.14
CA SER A 294 -17.45 14.70 18.40
C SER A 294 -18.30 14.84 17.14
N ILE A 295 -17.78 15.50 16.09
CA ILE A 295 -18.46 15.63 14.79
C ILE A 295 -18.50 14.28 14.07
N GLU A 296 -17.40 13.53 14.09
CA GLU A 296 -17.29 12.23 13.42
C GLU A 296 -18.26 11.20 14.02
N VAL A 297 -18.37 11.11 15.34
CA VAL A 297 -19.27 10.16 16.00
C VAL A 297 -20.76 10.40 15.73
N THR A 298 -21.14 11.57 15.20
CA THR A 298 -22.52 11.87 14.80
C THR A 298 -22.88 11.37 13.40
N LYS A 299 -21.88 10.98 12.61
CA LYS A 299 -22.10 10.47 11.26
C LYS A 299 -22.89 9.16 11.24
N SER A 300 -23.57 8.89 10.14
CA SER A 300 -24.38 7.69 9.94
C SER A 300 -23.62 6.38 10.13
N ASP A 301 -22.34 6.39 9.86
CA ASP A 301 -21.42 5.25 10.03
C ASP A 301 -21.30 4.76 11.48
N TYR A 302 -21.67 5.61 12.44
CA TYR A 302 -21.66 5.29 13.87
C TYR A 302 -23.06 5.03 14.44
N LYS A 303 -24.12 5.02 13.62
CA LYS A 303 -25.51 4.88 14.09
C LYS A 303 -25.77 3.63 14.93
N SER A 304 -25.06 2.51 14.62
CA SER A 304 -25.19 1.24 15.33
C SER A 304 -24.52 1.23 16.70
N ILE A 305 -23.71 2.25 17.02
CA ILE A 305 -22.99 2.34 18.30
C ILE A 305 -23.89 3.05 19.32
N PRO A 306 -24.14 2.45 20.51
CA PRO A 306 -24.92 3.09 21.56
C PRO A 306 -24.32 4.43 22.01
N SER A 307 -25.19 5.39 22.40
CA SER A 307 -24.80 6.76 22.75
C SER A 307 -23.75 6.87 23.87
N VAL A 308 -23.81 5.97 24.85
CA VAL A 308 -22.82 5.89 25.94
C VAL A 308 -21.43 5.68 25.39
N TYR A 309 -21.25 4.73 24.47
CA TYR A 309 -19.95 4.46 23.86
C TYR A 309 -19.49 5.59 22.95
N LYS A 310 -20.38 6.26 22.22
CA LYS A 310 -20.04 7.45 21.43
C LYS A 310 -19.48 8.56 22.33
N THR A 311 -20.07 8.79 23.48
CA THR A 311 -19.57 9.75 24.46
C THR A 311 -18.21 9.32 25.02
N MET A 312 -18.02 8.03 25.32
CA MET A 312 -16.72 7.51 25.75
C MET A 312 -15.64 7.70 24.69
N MET A 313 -15.94 7.41 23.42
CA MET A 313 -14.98 7.56 22.30
C MET A 313 -14.40 8.96 22.18
N THR A 314 -15.19 10.01 22.49
CA THR A 314 -14.69 11.39 22.44
C THR A 314 -13.70 11.74 23.56
N ARG A 315 -13.61 10.90 24.62
CA ARG A 315 -12.82 11.12 25.82
C ARG A 315 -11.69 10.11 26.04
N LEU A 316 -11.54 9.14 25.13
CA LEU A 316 -10.47 8.12 25.22
C LEU A 316 -9.10 8.78 25.26
N LYS A 317 -8.22 8.22 26.07
CA LYS A 317 -6.80 8.60 26.12
C LYS A 317 -5.99 7.79 25.11
N GLN A 318 -4.75 8.18 24.92
CA GLN A 318 -3.83 7.44 24.07
C GLN A 318 -3.68 5.99 24.57
N GLY A 319 -3.79 5.04 23.64
CA GLY A 319 -3.74 3.60 23.95
C GLY A 319 -5.08 3.01 24.44
N GLU A 320 -6.12 3.81 24.65
CA GLU A 320 -7.46 3.33 25.01
C GLU A 320 -8.32 3.18 23.75
N TYR A 321 -9.05 2.06 23.66
CA TYR A 321 -9.90 1.72 22.53
C TYR A 321 -11.20 1.08 23.00
N ILE A 322 -12.24 1.26 22.18
CA ILE A 322 -13.47 0.48 22.27
C ILE A 322 -13.44 -0.53 21.12
N ILE A 323 -13.47 -1.81 21.44
CA ILE A 323 -13.42 -2.91 20.47
C ILE A 323 -14.83 -3.44 20.23
N GLN A 324 -15.20 -3.50 18.95
CA GLN A 324 -16.38 -4.19 18.46
C GLN A 324 -15.94 -5.43 17.67
N ASN A 325 -16.43 -6.60 18.06
CA ASN A 325 -16.21 -7.83 17.33
C ASN A 325 -17.41 -8.77 17.55
N PRO A 326 -17.92 -9.48 16.54
CA PRO A 326 -19.07 -10.37 16.65
C PRO A 326 -18.95 -11.49 17.70
N VAL A 327 -17.72 -11.85 18.06
CA VAL A 327 -17.48 -12.87 19.12
C VAL A 327 -17.89 -12.35 20.50
N PHE A 328 -17.89 -11.04 20.71
CA PHE A 328 -18.25 -10.44 21.98
C PHE A 328 -19.72 -10.02 22.02
N ARG A 329 -20.40 -10.27 23.13
CA ARG A 329 -21.81 -9.87 23.33
C ARG A 329 -21.98 -8.36 23.53
N SER A 330 -20.92 -7.65 23.90
CA SER A 330 -20.90 -6.21 24.12
C SER A 330 -19.61 -5.59 23.59
N LEU A 331 -19.61 -4.28 23.43
CA LEU A 331 -18.39 -3.54 23.13
C LEU A 331 -17.44 -3.59 24.34
N LEU A 332 -16.15 -3.83 24.07
CA LEU A 332 -15.14 -3.93 25.12
C LEU A 332 -14.31 -2.63 25.16
N SER A 333 -14.16 -2.06 26.34
CA SER A 333 -13.17 -1.01 26.57
C SER A 333 -11.85 -1.66 26.95
N ILE A 334 -10.82 -1.40 26.18
CA ILE A 334 -9.47 -1.95 26.41
C ILE A 334 -8.44 -0.84 26.44
N LYS A 335 -7.34 -1.12 27.14
CA LYS A 335 -6.15 -0.28 27.15
C LYS A 335 -4.96 -1.12 26.71
N PHE A 336 -4.32 -0.72 25.63
CA PHE A 336 -3.07 -1.32 25.19
C PHE A 336 -1.92 -0.87 26.08
N PRO A 337 -0.92 -1.74 26.30
CA PRO A 337 0.30 -1.33 26.98
C PRO A 337 1.04 -0.26 26.15
N LYS A 338 1.89 0.50 26.83
CA LYS A 338 2.76 1.47 26.14
C LYS A 338 3.63 0.76 25.11
N PRO A 339 3.78 1.35 23.89
CA PRO A 339 4.66 0.76 22.89
C PRO A 339 6.12 0.78 23.36
N ILE A 340 6.82 -0.34 23.11
CA ILE A 340 8.25 -0.48 23.44
C ILE A 340 9.18 -0.17 22.27
N TYR A 341 8.64 0.13 21.09
CA TYR A 341 9.43 0.56 19.93
C TYR A 341 9.83 2.04 20.06
N LYS A 342 10.97 2.39 19.47
CA LYS A 342 11.41 3.78 19.38
C LYS A 342 10.63 4.47 18.24
N GLN A 343 9.93 5.54 18.56
CA GLN A 343 9.37 6.43 17.54
C GLN A 343 10.46 7.42 17.11
N PHE A 344 10.67 7.56 15.81
CA PHE A 344 11.42 8.68 15.27
C PHE A 344 10.50 9.89 15.26
N LYS A 345 10.95 10.97 15.91
CA LYS A 345 10.27 12.28 15.86
C LYS A 345 10.73 13.03 14.64
#